data_6e3176b324b0c65694b42e43d41fe1d8
#
_entry.id   6e3176b324b0c65694b42e43d41fe1d8
#
_cell.length_a   1.000
_cell.length_b   1.000
_cell.length_c   1.000
_cell.angle_alpha   90.00
_cell.angle_beta   90.00
_cell.angle_gamma   90.00
#
_symmetry.space_group_name_H-M   'P 1'
#
loop_
_entity.id
_entity.type
_entity.pdbx_description
1 polymer ?
#
loop_
_entity_poly.entity_id
_entity_poly.type
_entity_poly.pdbx_seq_one_letter_code
_entity_poly.pdbx_strand_id
1 'polypeptide(L)'
;MALAGALALGCSLTWAQAPNYAIDPTHTFVNYENGHYGTTTNRGRFSTKDGTLYFDREKKEGKVEIVMDISSVNTGVDFLNRQLQGKDFFNVADYSTGKFVSDKFVFDGDKVSEVHGQLTLLGKTHPVVLKAQKFNCYINPIFKGEVCGGDFETTIMRSQWGVMWGLQFGFEDAVKLIIQIEAIKMK
;
A
#
# COMPACT_ATOMS: atom_id res chain seq x y z
N MET A 1 23.06 44.88 34.48
CA MET A 1 23.21 43.41 34.46
C MET A 1 22.05 42.81 33.72
N ALA A 2 22.25 42.37 32.48
CA ALA A 2 21.21 41.76 31.65
C ALA A 2 21.44 40.24 31.65
N LEU A 3 20.46 39.46 32.17
CA LEU A 3 20.48 38.00 32.10
C LEU A 3 19.90 37.58 30.72
N ALA A 4 20.77 36.99 29.90
CA ALA A 4 20.34 36.32 28.68
C ALA A 4 19.87 34.90 29.04
N GLY A 5 18.57 34.65 28.92
CA GLY A 5 17.97 33.29 29.06
C GLY A 5 18.14 32.53 27.75
N ALA A 6 18.94 31.47 27.78
CA ALA A 6 19.03 30.50 26.65
C ALA A 6 17.85 29.59 26.68
N LEU A 7 16.95 29.70 25.67
CA LEU A 7 15.91 28.67 25.37
C LEU A 7 16.60 27.46 24.73
N ALA A 8 16.68 26.36 25.47
CA ALA A 8 17.05 25.06 24.90
C ALA A 8 15.80 24.47 24.15
N LEU A 9 15.84 24.45 22.82
CA LEU A 9 14.90 23.67 22.02
C LEU A 9 15.22 22.17 22.22
N GLY A 10 14.44 21.52 23.06
CA GLY A 10 14.47 20.06 23.18
C GLY A 10 13.96 19.42 21.89
N CYS A 11 14.85 18.86 21.08
CA CYS A 11 14.50 17.98 19.97
C CYS A 11 14.00 16.66 20.57
N SER A 12 12.69 16.47 20.64
CA SER A 12 12.08 15.18 21.01
C SER A 12 12.36 14.18 19.90
N LEU A 13 13.32 13.27 20.11
CA LEU A 13 13.50 12.07 19.28
C LEU A 13 12.28 11.19 19.46
N THR A 14 11.34 11.24 18.52
CA THR A 14 10.27 10.27 18.44
C THR A 14 10.88 8.94 18.03
N TRP A 15 11.02 8.01 18.95
CA TRP A 15 11.40 6.63 18.66
C TRP A 15 10.30 6.02 17.81
N ALA A 16 10.65 5.64 16.59
CA ALA A 16 9.73 4.88 15.74
C ALA A 16 9.45 3.55 16.44
N GLN A 17 8.18 3.25 16.68
CA GLN A 17 7.79 1.99 17.32
C GLN A 17 8.18 0.81 16.42
N ALA A 18 8.79 -0.22 17.03
CA ALA A 18 9.22 -1.41 16.30
C ALA A 18 8.01 -2.16 15.74
N PRO A 19 8.09 -2.72 14.52
CA PRO A 19 7.04 -3.58 13.98
C PRO A 19 6.75 -4.74 14.92
N ASN A 20 5.48 -5.11 15.04
CA ASN A 20 5.05 -6.27 15.84
C ASN A 20 4.30 -7.33 15.02
N TYR A 21 4.14 -7.08 13.71
CA TYR A 21 3.62 -8.04 12.73
C TYR A 21 4.47 -8.04 11.47
N ALA A 22 4.63 -9.21 10.87
CA ALA A 22 5.18 -9.40 9.54
C ALA A 22 4.04 -9.59 8.54
N ILE A 23 4.14 -8.97 7.36
CA ILE A 23 3.16 -9.16 6.29
C ILE A 23 3.25 -10.60 5.78
N ASP A 24 2.09 -11.25 5.61
CA ASP A 24 1.99 -12.54 4.96
C ASP A 24 1.86 -12.37 3.44
N PRO A 25 2.91 -12.65 2.65
CA PRO A 25 2.88 -12.45 1.20
C PRO A 25 1.96 -13.46 0.48
N THR A 26 1.55 -14.55 1.16
CA THR A 26 0.65 -15.54 0.58
C THR A 26 -0.81 -15.10 0.64
N HIS A 27 -1.13 -14.13 1.51
CA HIS A 27 -2.48 -13.58 1.68
C HIS A 27 -2.52 -12.05 1.46
N THR A 28 -1.45 -11.45 0.91
CA THR A 28 -1.38 -10.01 0.67
C THR A 28 -1.14 -9.72 -0.80
N PHE A 29 -2.10 -9.03 -1.43
CA PHE A 29 -2.11 -8.73 -2.86
C PHE A 29 -2.69 -7.35 -3.14
N VAL A 30 -2.21 -6.72 -4.21
CA VAL A 30 -2.79 -5.51 -4.77
C VAL A 30 -3.44 -5.84 -6.10
N ASN A 31 -4.78 -5.92 -6.13
CA ASN A 31 -5.53 -6.06 -7.37
C ASN A 31 -5.82 -4.66 -7.92
N TYR A 32 -5.93 -4.55 -9.25
CA TYR A 32 -6.33 -3.31 -9.90
C TYR A 32 -7.46 -3.52 -10.90
N GLU A 33 -8.23 -2.47 -11.09
CA GLU A 33 -9.27 -2.36 -12.11
C GLU A 33 -9.08 -1.05 -12.89
N ASN A 34 -9.12 -1.14 -14.22
CA ASN A 34 -9.05 0.01 -15.12
C ASN A 34 -10.04 -0.15 -16.26
N GLY A 35 -10.85 0.86 -16.52
CA GLY A 35 -11.84 0.83 -17.59
C GLY A 35 -11.21 0.74 -18.98
N HIS A 36 -11.84 -0.02 -19.87
CA HIS A 36 -11.43 -0.19 -21.25
C HIS A 36 -12.52 0.35 -22.18
N TYR A 37 -12.38 1.60 -22.57
CA TYR A 37 -13.29 2.35 -23.47
C TYR A 37 -14.76 2.33 -23.03
N GLY A 38 -15.03 2.26 -21.72
CA GLY A 38 -16.40 2.18 -21.20
C GLY A 38 -17.12 0.88 -21.51
N THR A 39 -16.46 -0.13 -22.09
CA THR A 39 -17.06 -1.43 -22.45
C THR A 39 -16.81 -2.49 -21.41
N THR A 40 -15.57 -2.66 -20.98
CA THR A 40 -15.14 -3.70 -20.05
C THR A 40 -14.17 -3.14 -19.04
N THR A 41 -13.82 -3.95 -18.04
CA THR A 41 -12.82 -3.60 -17.03
C THR A 41 -11.63 -4.54 -17.15
N ASN A 42 -10.46 -3.97 -17.42
CA ASN A 42 -9.20 -4.68 -17.33
C ASN A 42 -8.86 -4.91 -15.86
N ARG A 43 -8.42 -6.11 -15.53
CA ARG A 43 -8.04 -6.51 -14.18
C ARG A 43 -6.68 -7.17 -14.16
N GLY A 44 -6.00 -7.00 -13.07
CA GLY A 44 -4.75 -7.70 -12.81
C GLY A 44 -4.37 -7.61 -11.33
N ARG A 45 -3.27 -8.26 -11.00
CA ARG A 45 -2.79 -8.38 -9.63
C ARG A 45 -1.29 -8.26 -9.55
N PHE A 46 -0.81 -7.63 -8.47
CA PHE A 46 0.58 -7.66 -8.03
C PHE A 46 0.68 -8.44 -6.72
N SER A 47 1.74 -9.23 -6.59
CA SER A 47 2.12 -9.87 -5.34
C SER A 47 2.87 -8.90 -4.44
N THR A 48 2.84 -9.15 -3.14
CA THR A 48 3.69 -8.46 -2.16
C THR A 48 5.00 -9.21 -2.01
N LYS A 49 6.10 -8.48 -1.97
CA LYS A 49 7.45 -9.04 -1.78
C LYS A 49 7.84 -9.08 -0.30
N ASP A 50 7.51 -8.02 0.43
CA ASP A 50 7.88 -7.84 1.84
C ASP A 50 7.00 -6.76 2.48
N GLY A 51 7.00 -6.70 3.81
CA GLY A 51 6.34 -5.63 4.55
C GLY A 51 6.25 -5.90 6.04
N THR A 52 6.04 -4.82 6.78
CA THR A 52 5.90 -4.85 8.23
C THR A 52 4.73 -4.00 8.69
N LEU A 53 4.12 -4.39 9.81
CA LEU A 53 3.06 -3.64 10.46
C LEU A 53 3.40 -3.49 11.95
N TYR A 54 3.34 -2.27 12.46
CA TYR A 54 3.09 -1.99 13.87
C TYR A 54 1.60 -1.76 14.05
N PHE A 55 0.96 -2.45 14.99
CA PHE A 55 -0.45 -2.25 15.29
C PHE A 55 -0.70 -2.42 16.80
N ASP A 56 -1.29 -1.39 17.40
CA ASP A 56 -1.70 -1.35 18.80
C ASP A 56 -3.17 -0.92 18.86
N ARG A 57 -4.04 -1.89 19.12
CA ARG A 57 -5.50 -1.67 19.17
C ARG A 57 -5.91 -0.78 20.33
N GLU A 58 -5.26 -0.94 21.49
CA GLU A 58 -5.62 -0.20 22.70
C GLU A 58 -5.27 1.28 22.57
N LYS A 59 -4.09 1.56 21.99
CA LYS A 59 -3.66 2.94 21.72
C LYS A 59 -4.28 3.55 20.47
N LYS A 60 -4.93 2.74 19.62
CA LYS A 60 -5.43 3.13 18.30
C LYS A 60 -4.31 3.69 17.42
N GLU A 61 -3.20 3.00 17.39
CA GLU A 61 -2.01 3.35 16.62
C GLU A 61 -1.68 2.26 15.61
N GLY A 62 -1.18 2.67 14.46
CA GLY A 62 -0.70 1.76 13.44
C GLY A 62 0.31 2.42 12.51
N LYS A 63 1.23 1.61 12.01
CA LYS A 63 2.19 1.99 10.98
C LYS A 63 2.46 0.78 10.08
N VAL A 64 2.28 0.94 8.79
CA VAL A 64 2.50 -0.14 7.82
C VAL A 64 3.48 0.31 6.74
N GLU A 65 4.35 -0.61 6.36
CA GLU A 65 5.19 -0.51 5.17
C GLU A 65 5.00 -1.78 4.33
N ILE A 66 4.71 -1.60 3.04
CA ILE A 66 4.50 -2.68 2.07
C ILE A 66 5.41 -2.46 0.87
N VAL A 67 6.09 -3.51 0.45
CA VAL A 67 6.85 -3.57 -0.79
C VAL A 67 6.15 -4.51 -1.76
N MET A 68 5.64 -3.96 -2.86
CA MET A 68 5.01 -4.70 -3.95
C MET A 68 6.07 -5.18 -4.95
N ASP A 69 5.91 -6.38 -5.46
CA ASP A 69 6.67 -6.88 -6.60
C ASP A 69 5.96 -6.45 -7.90
N ILE A 70 6.43 -5.40 -8.55
CA ILE A 70 5.83 -4.90 -9.79
C ILE A 70 6.06 -5.87 -10.94
N SER A 71 7.15 -6.67 -10.88
CA SER A 71 7.45 -7.69 -11.89
C SER A 71 6.45 -8.86 -11.87
N SER A 72 5.73 -9.03 -10.78
CA SER A 72 4.72 -10.07 -10.60
C SER A 72 3.36 -9.76 -11.25
N VAL A 73 3.22 -8.65 -11.99
CA VAL A 73 1.97 -8.27 -12.63
C VAL A 73 1.37 -9.43 -13.41
N ASN A 74 0.11 -9.74 -13.10
CA ASN A 74 -0.61 -10.86 -13.71
C ASN A 74 -2.05 -10.45 -14.05
N THR A 75 -2.35 -10.45 -15.34
CA THR A 75 -3.67 -10.17 -15.91
C THR A 75 -4.41 -11.45 -16.38
N GLY A 76 -3.74 -12.60 -16.23
CA GLY A 76 -4.20 -13.85 -16.85
C GLY A 76 -3.85 -13.97 -18.36
N VAL A 77 -3.21 -12.95 -18.96
CA VAL A 77 -2.83 -12.92 -20.36
C VAL A 77 -1.35 -12.57 -20.49
N ASP A 78 -0.52 -13.52 -20.89
CA ASP A 78 0.95 -13.35 -20.93
C ASP A 78 1.42 -12.18 -21.81
N PHE A 79 0.74 -11.93 -22.93
CA PHE A 79 1.06 -10.81 -23.79
C PHE A 79 0.86 -9.48 -23.06
N LEU A 80 -0.25 -9.29 -22.33
CA LEU A 80 -0.52 -8.08 -21.55
C LEU A 80 0.46 -7.95 -20.37
N ASN A 81 0.81 -9.05 -19.71
CA ASN A 81 1.78 -9.04 -18.64
C ASN A 81 3.13 -8.48 -19.12
N ARG A 82 3.63 -8.94 -20.28
CA ARG A 82 4.86 -8.43 -20.88
C ARG A 82 4.76 -6.96 -21.29
N GLN A 83 3.62 -6.52 -21.82
CA GLN A 83 3.41 -5.11 -22.14
C GLN A 83 3.46 -4.23 -20.89
N LEU A 84 2.75 -4.62 -19.83
CA LEU A 84 2.74 -3.87 -18.56
C LEU A 84 4.12 -3.80 -17.90
N GLN A 85 4.97 -4.81 -18.06
CA GLN A 85 6.34 -4.79 -17.58
C GLN A 85 7.26 -3.85 -18.39
N GLY A 86 6.86 -3.47 -19.60
CA GLY A 86 7.63 -2.66 -20.53
C GLY A 86 7.77 -1.18 -20.12
N LYS A 87 8.64 -0.46 -20.86
CA LYS A 87 9.00 0.95 -20.59
C LYS A 87 7.83 1.92 -20.68
N ASP A 88 6.82 1.60 -21.48
CA ASP A 88 5.63 2.45 -21.67
C ASP A 88 4.66 2.38 -20.47
N PHE A 89 4.86 1.40 -19.58
CA PHE A 89 4.02 1.18 -18.39
C PHE A 89 4.87 1.20 -17.12
N PHE A 90 5.21 0.03 -16.56
CA PHE A 90 5.86 -0.05 -15.26
C PHE A 90 7.40 -0.04 -15.34
N ASN A 91 7.99 -0.17 -16.53
CA ASN A 91 9.44 -0.18 -16.71
C ASN A 91 10.16 -1.01 -15.65
N VAL A 92 9.78 -2.28 -15.55
CA VAL A 92 10.21 -3.18 -14.47
C VAL A 92 11.72 -3.37 -14.42
N ALA A 93 12.41 -3.16 -15.57
CA ALA A 93 13.87 -3.22 -15.63
C ALA A 93 14.54 -2.19 -14.70
N ASP A 94 13.94 -1.00 -14.56
CA ASP A 94 14.46 0.09 -13.72
C ASP A 94 13.68 0.20 -12.39
N TYR A 95 12.40 -0.23 -12.36
CA TYR A 95 11.48 -0.08 -11.22
C TYR A 95 10.75 -1.38 -10.91
N SER A 96 11.48 -2.39 -10.43
CA SER A 96 10.91 -3.72 -10.14
C SER A 96 10.01 -3.76 -8.90
N THR A 97 10.00 -2.70 -8.08
CA THR A 97 9.21 -2.63 -6.84
C THR A 97 8.41 -1.33 -6.75
N GLY A 98 7.24 -1.43 -6.11
CA GLY A 98 6.48 -0.30 -5.60
C GLY A 98 6.47 -0.33 -4.07
N LYS A 99 6.26 0.82 -3.42
CA LYS A 99 6.28 0.92 -1.97
C LYS A 99 5.14 1.77 -1.46
N PHE A 100 4.45 1.30 -0.43
CA PHE A 100 3.51 2.10 0.36
C PHE A 100 4.02 2.22 1.79
N VAL A 101 4.05 3.45 2.33
CA VAL A 101 4.40 3.74 3.72
C VAL A 101 3.28 4.58 4.32
N SER A 102 2.67 4.10 5.40
CA SER A 102 1.61 4.86 6.07
C SER A 102 2.17 6.04 6.88
N ASP A 103 1.40 7.13 6.87
CA ASP A 103 1.61 8.31 7.71
C ASP A 103 0.67 8.27 8.92
N LYS A 104 -0.57 7.75 8.72
CA LYS A 104 -1.63 7.79 9.74
C LYS A 104 -2.61 6.65 9.56
N PHE A 105 -3.04 6.07 10.70
CA PHE A 105 -4.22 5.20 10.80
C PHE A 105 -5.39 6.00 11.37
N VAL A 106 -6.57 5.84 10.80
CA VAL A 106 -7.84 6.38 11.30
C VAL A 106 -8.70 5.22 11.77
N PHE A 107 -9.34 5.40 12.93
CA PHE A 107 -10.16 4.36 13.56
C PHE A 107 -11.63 4.82 13.63
N ASP A 108 -12.53 3.87 13.44
CA ASP A 108 -13.93 3.97 13.79
C ASP A 108 -14.23 2.91 14.87
N GLY A 109 -14.48 3.36 16.10
CA GLY A 109 -14.49 2.48 17.26
C GLY A 109 -13.11 1.79 17.43
N ASP A 110 -13.10 0.47 17.40
CA ASP A 110 -11.89 -0.36 17.52
C ASP A 110 -11.38 -0.90 16.18
N LYS A 111 -11.98 -0.46 15.07
CA LYS A 111 -11.60 -0.91 13.73
C LYS A 111 -10.87 0.17 12.97
N VAL A 112 -9.90 -0.22 12.17
CA VAL A 112 -9.28 0.68 11.19
C VAL A 112 -10.31 1.02 10.11
N SER A 113 -10.52 2.32 9.86
CA SER A 113 -11.42 2.83 8.82
C SER A 113 -10.65 3.37 7.62
N GLU A 114 -9.50 4.02 7.85
CA GLU A 114 -8.64 4.51 6.78
C GLU A 114 -7.17 4.36 7.16
N VAL A 115 -6.33 4.19 6.14
CA VAL A 115 -4.86 4.27 6.24
C VAL A 115 -4.38 5.32 5.24
N HIS A 116 -3.84 6.42 5.74
CA HIS A 116 -3.21 7.46 4.93
C HIS A 116 -1.73 7.16 4.78
N GLY A 117 -1.16 7.44 3.62
CA GLY A 117 0.26 7.17 3.39
C GLY A 117 0.75 7.65 2.03
N GLN A 118 1.99 7.29 1.75
CA GLN A 118 2.72 7.65 0.54
C GLN A 118 2.91 6.40 -0.33
N LEU A 119 2.43 6.45 -1.55
CA LEU A 119 2.65 5.41 -2.56
C LEU A 119 3.76 5.84 -3.51
N THR A 120 4.80 5.02 -3.61
CA THR A 120 5.89 5.20 -4.57
C THR A 120 5.78 4.16 -5.68
N LEU A 121 5.65 4.61 -6.92
CA LEU A 121 5.72 3.80 -8.13
C LEU A 121 6.57 4.55 -9.16
N LEU A 122 7.36 3.85 -9.97
CA LEU A 122 8.22 4.45 -11.01
C LEU A 122 9.09 5.61 -10.46
N GLY A 123 9.57 5.50 -9.21
CA GLY A 123 10.37 6.52 -8.54
C GLY A 123 9.60 7.79 -8.12
N LYS A 124 8.29 7.87 -8.36
CA LYS A 124 7.44 9.01 -7.97
C LYS A 124 6.59 8.66 -6.76
N THR A 125 6.50 9.58 -5.81
CA THR A 125 5.77 9.41 -4.55
C THR A 125 4.62 10.40 -4.47
N HIS A 126 3.41 9.88 -4.20
CA HIS A 126 2.21 10.69 -4.01
C HIS A 126 1.38 10.18 -2.83
N PRO A 127 0.63 11.07 -2.15
CA PRO A 127 -0.25 10.69 -1.05
C PRO A 127 -1.42 9.85 -1.56
N VAL A 128 -1.78 8.84 -0.78
CA VAL A 128 -2.91 7.95 -1.05
C VAL A 128 -3.65 7.67 0.26
N VAL A 129 -4.97 7.64 0.21
CA VAL A 129 -5.83 7.21 1.31
C VAL A 129 -6.46 5.87 0.95
N LEU A 130 -6.18 4.85 1.76
CA LEU A 130 -6.77 3.53 1.65
C LEU A 130 -7.99 3.46 2.58
N LYS A 131 -9.18 3.21 2.04
CA LYS A 131 -10.42 3.05 2.80
C LYS A 131 -10.66 1.58 3.12
N ALA A 132 -10.80 1.25 4.40
CA ALA A 132 -11.10 -0.11 4.81
C ALA A 132 -12.54 -0.50 4.42
N GLN A 133 -12.67 -1.61 3.73
CA GLN A 133 -13.96 -2.27 3.46
C GLN A 133 -14.29 -3.25 4.58
N LYS A 134 -13.26 -3.89 5.11
CA LYS A 134 -13.30 -4.70 6.34
C LYS A 134 -11.94 -4.70 7.00
N PHE A 135 -11.93 -4.87 8.31
CA PHE A 135 -10.72 -5.06 9.12
C PHE A 135 -11.04 -5.97 10.31
N ASN A 136 -10.17 -6.93 10.58
CA ASN A 136 -10.31 -7.83 11.72
C ASN A 136 -8.95 -8.37 12.18
N CYS A 137 -8.90 -8.81 13.45
CA CYS A 137 -7.82 -9.65 13.96
C CYS A 137 -8.41 -10.94 14.52
N TYR A 138 -7.73 -12.07 14.30
CA TYR A 138 -8.17 -13.37 14.75
C TYR A 138 -6.98 -14.24 15.16
N ILE A 139 -7.24 -15.28 15.94
CA ILE A 139 -6.23 -16.30 16.25
C ILE A 139 -6.31 -17.40 15.19
N ASN A 140 -5.24 -17.57 14.43
CA ASN A 140 -5.18 -18.58 13.38
C ASN A 140 -5.30 -19.98 14.01
N PRO A 141 -6.28 -20.82 13.58
CA PRO A 141 -6.54 -22.11 14.20
C PRO A 141 -5.43 -23.15 13.97
N ILE A 142 -4.58 -22.93 12.96
CA ILE A 142 -3.51 -23.87 12.59
C ILE A 142 -2.26 -23.61 13.42
N PHE A 143 -1.67 -22.41 13.33
CA PHE A 143 -0.41 -22.07 14.01
C PHE A 143 -0.59 -21.30 15.32
N LYS A 144 -1.84 -21.04 15.75
CA LYS A 144 -2.22 -20.41 17.03
C LYS A 144 -1.65 -18.99 17.25
N GLY A 145 -1.15 -18.33 16.21
CA GLY A 145 -0.70 -16.94 16.21
C GLY A 145 -1.84 -15.97 15.87
N GLU A 146 -1.73 -14.73 16.34
CA GLU A 146 -2.65 -13.66 15.96
C GLU A 146 -2.33 -13.19 14.55
N VAL A 147 -3.38 -13.00 13.74
CA VAL A 147 -3.34 -12.42 12.41
C VAL A 147 -4.26 -11.22 12.38
N CYS A 148 -3.78 -10.08 11.90
CA CYS A 148 -4.59 -8.89 11.67
C CYS A 148 -4.54 -8.53 10.18
N GLY A 149 -5.69 -8.10 9.64
CA GLY A 149 -5.74 -7.74 8.23
C GLY A 149 -7.10 -7.22 7.80
N GLY A 150 -7.23 -6.99 6.49
CA GLY A 150 -8.47 -6.47 5.92
C GLY A 150 -8.40 -6.29 4.42
N ASP A 151 -9.52 -5.83 3.87
CA ASP A 151 -9.60 -5.35 2.50
C ASP A 151 -9.71 -3.83 2.49
N PHE A 152 -8.94 -3.21 1.62
CA PHE A 152 -8.89 -1.76 1.45
C PHE A 152 -9.08 -1.39 -0.01
N GLU A 153 -9.62 -0.19 -0.26
CA GLU A 153 -9.80 0.32 -1.61
C GLU A 153 -9.31 1.77 -1.72
N THR A 154 -8.84 2.13 -2.90
CA THR A 154 -8.58 3.50 -3.31
C THR A 154 -8.66 3.62 -4.82
N THR A 155 -8.79 4.86 -5.33
CA THR A 155 -8.64 5.16 -6.76
C THR A 155 -7.48 6.15 -6.92
N ILE A 156 -6.57 5.83 -7.82
CA ILE A 156 -5.43 6.67 -8.17
C ILE A 156 -5.52 7.10 -9.63
N MET A 157 -4.89 8.24 -9.96
CA MET A 157 -4.68 8.65 -11.35
C MET A 157 -3.29 8.17 -11.78
N ARG A 158 -3.21 7.15 -12.65
CA ARG A 158 -1.95 6.51 -13.05
C ARG A 158 -0.94 7.46 -13.70
N SER A 159 -1.46 8.54 -14.29
CA SER A 159 -0.63 9.60 -14.88
C SER A 159 0.27 10.30 -13.85
N GLN A 160 -0.15 10.41 -12.60
CA GLN A 160 0.66 11.01 -11.53
C GLN A 160 1.98 10.26 -11.34
N TRP A 161 1.96 8.94 -11.51
CA TRP A 161 3.17 8.13 -11.45
C TRP A 161 3.87 7.97 -12.80
N GLY A 162 3.33 8.57 -13.88
CA GLY A 162 3.96 8.56 -15.20
C GLY A 162 3.52 7.41 -16.12
N VAL A 163 2.52 6.63 -15.73
CA VAL A 163 1.90 5.62 -16.61
C VAL A 163 0.95 6.33 -17.57
N MET A 164 1.50 6.86 -18.68
CA MET A 164 0.78 7.75 -19.59
C MET A 164 0.21 7.04 -20.83
N TRP A 165 0.71 5.83 -21.13
CA TRP A 165 0.36 5.14 -22.36
C TRP A 165 -1.15 4.97 -22.52
N GLY A 166 -1.65 5.28 -23.70
CA GLY A 166 -3.04 5.10 -24.07
C GLY A 166 -3.99 6.22 -23.66
N LEU A 167 -3.59 7.19 -22.80
CA LEU A 167 -4.45 8.32 -22.42
C LEU A 167 -4.92 9.12 -23.64
N GLN A 168 -4.05 9.36 -24.61
CA GLN A 168 -4.37 10.04 -25.87
C GLN A 168 -5.36 9.24 -26.74
N PHE A 169 -5.54 7.97 -26.50
CA PHE A 169 -6.47 7.09 -27.20
C PHE A 169 -7.78 6.86 -26.44
N GLY A 170 -7.97 7.52 -25.28
CA GLY A 170 -9.18 7.43 -24.49
C GLY A 170 -9.19 6.31 -23.44
N PHE A 171 -8.02 5.70 -23.10
CA PHE A 171 -7.92 4.84 -21.94
C PHE A 171 -8.06 5.66 -20.65
N GLU A 172 -8.77 5.12 -19.67
CA GLU A 172 -8.99 5.81 -18.41
C GLU A 172 -7.68 6.04 -17.63
N ASP A 173 -7.57 7.23 -17.05
CA ASP A 173 -6.49 7.57 -16.12
C ASP A 173 -6.73 6.97 -14.72
N ALA A 174 -7.99 6.93 -14.31
CA ALA A 174 -8.39 6.39 -13.02
C ALA A 174 -8.17 4.87 -12.96
N VAL A 175 -7.45 4.43 -11.93
CA VAL A 175 -7.25 3.01 -11.61
C VAL A 175 -7.74 2.75 -10.20
N LYS A 176 -8.71 1.86 -10.05
CA LYS A 176 -9.15 1.37 -8.74
C LYS A 176 -8.16 0.32 -8.26
N LEU A 177 -7.66 0.49 -7.03
CA LEU A 177 -6.86 -0.49 -6.32
C LEU A 177 -7.73 -1.17 -5.26
N ILE A 178 -7.68 -2.50 -5.23
CA ILE A 178 -8.37 -3.37 -4.27
C ILE A 178 -7.29 -4.18 -3.58
N ILE A 179 -7.01 -3.84 -2.33
CA ILE A 179 -5.88 -4.33 -1.57
C ILE A 179 -6.39 -5.31 -0.52
N GLN A 180 -5.91 -6.53 -0.58
CA GLN A 180 -6.06 -7.55 0.43
C GLN A 180 -4.75 -7.62 1.21
N ILE A 181 -4.81 -7.58 2.55
CA ILE A 181 -3.62 -7.63 3.40
C ILE A 181 -3.87 -8.46 4.64
N GLU A 182 -2.94 -9.35 4.95
CA GLU A 182 -2.83 -10.04 6.24
C GLU A 182 -1.40 -9.89 6.81
N ALA A 183 -1.32 -9.77 8.12
CA ALA A 183 -0.07 -9.65 8.85
C ALA A 183 -0.10 -10.56 10.08
N ILE A 184 0.96 -11.34 10.26
CA ILE A 184 1.12 -12.32 11.34
C ILE A 184 1.92 -11.68 12.47
N LYS A 185 1.42 -11.77 13.70
CA LYS A 185 2.10 -11.26 14.89
C LYS A 185 3.44 -11.97 15.08
N MET A 186 4.50 -11.19 15.20
CA MET A 186 5.83 -11.69 15.50
C MET A 186 5.92 -12.14 16.99
N LYS A 187 6.78 -13.11 17.24
CA LYS A 187 7.01 -13.65 18.60
C LYS A 187 7.92 -12.73 19.41
#